data_86ad69adab3ab0852f1c4c894abe9ee1
#
_entry.id   86ad69adab3ab0852f1c4c894abe9ee1
#
_cell.length_a   1.000
_cell.length_b   1.000
_cell.length_c   1.000
_cell.angle_alpha   90.00
_cell.angle_beta   90.00
_cell.angle_gamma   90.00
#
_symmetry.space_group_name_H-M   'P 1'
#
loop_
_entity.id
_entity.type
_entity.pdbx_description
1 polymer ?
#
loop_
_entity_poly.entity_id
_entity_poly.type
_entity_poly.pdbx_seq_one_letter_code
_entity_poly.pdbx_strand_id
1 'polypeptide(L)'
;MMETPKKLQATLEYKINALLGEGPIWNQQTSELYWVDIDGKLLNIYNPETKINRGLPVPLRIGTVVPSGPNEAIIALEDGMYKIDIQTGEVSLFSTLEADISENRFNDGKCDPAGRLWVGSMKLENTG
;
A
#
# COMPACT_ATOMS: atom_id res chain seq x y z
N MET A 1 -20.52 -19.95 30.47
CA MET A 1 -20.20 -18.68 31.13
C MET A 1 -19.42 -17.81 30.13
N MET A 2 -19.88 -16.60 29.91
CA MET A 2 -19.21 -15.67 28.97
C MET A 2 -18.15 -14.87 29.73
N GLU A 3 -16.95 -14.81 29.14
CA GLU A 3 -15.90 -13.93 29.66
C GLU A 3 -16.22 -12.48 29.37
N THR A 4 -15.85 -11.59 30.28
CA THR A 4 -15.93 -10.15 30.06
C THR A 4 -14.92 -9.76 28.97
N PRO A 5 -15.34 -9.03 27.90
CA PRO A 5 -14.40 -8.57 26.88
C PRO A 5 -13.28 -7.74 27.49
N LYS A 6 -12.05 -8.02 27.08
CA LYS A 6 -10.91 -7.20 27.46
C LYS A 6 -10.98 -5.86 26.72
N LYS A 7 -10.75 -4.78 27.45
CA LYS A 7 -10.54 -3.47 26.82
C LYS A 7 -9.11 -3.40 26.32
N LEU A 8 -8.96 -3.09 25.04
CA LEU A 8 -7.66 -2.84 24.44
C LEU A 8 -7.56 -1.35 24.15
N GLN A 9 -6.38 -0.80 24.38
CA GLN A 9 -6.11 0.58 24.10
C GLN A 9 -5.00 0.66 23.05
N ALA A 10 -5.28 1.35 21.94
CA ALA A 10 -4.27 1.59 20.92
C ALA A 10 -3.32 2.68 21.38
N THR A 11 -2.04 2.52 21.08
CA THR A 11 -1.03 3.53 21.30
C THR A 11 -0.40 3.92 19.96
N LEU A 12 0.03 5.17 19.85
CA LEU A 12 0.67 5.66 18.62
C LEU A 12 2.08 5.10 18.53
N GLU A 13 2.32 4.28 17.51
CA GLU A 13 3.64 3.69 17.26
C GLU A 13 4.58 4.65 16.52
N TYR A 14 4.07 5.36 15.53
CA TYR A 14 4.85 6.30 14.72
C TYR A 14 3.96 7.46 14.27
N LYS A 15 4.40 8.68 14.53
CA LYS A 15 3.64 9.88 14.16
C LYS A 15 4.07 10.37 12.78
N ILE A 16 3.14 10.36 11.84
CA ILE A 16 3.34 10.90 10.51
C ILE A 16 2.03 11.52 10.00
N ASN A 17 2.12 12.64 9.32
CA ASN A 17 0.95 13.32 8.77
C ASN A 17 0.76 12.93 7.30
N ALA A 18 0.21 11.75 7.07
CA ALA A 18 -0.15 11.31 5.73
C ALA A 18 -1.37 12.08 5.23
N LEU A 19 -1.44 12.30 3.93
CA LEU A 19 -2.62 12.91 3.31
C LEU A 19 -3.79 11.93 3.27
N LEU A 20 -3.50 10.67 2.93
CA LEU A 20 -4.49 9.59 2.96
C LEU A 20 -3.76 8.26 3.18
N GLY A 21 -3.52 7.92 4.44
CA GLY A 21 -2.87 6.68 4.82
C GLY A 21 -3.82 5.50 4.76
N GLU A 22 -3.42 4.44 4.06
CA GLU A 22 -4.27 3.28 3.78
C GLU A 22 -3.44 2.01 3.58
N GLY A 23 -4.13 0.88 3.49
CA GLY A 23 -3.63 -0.39 2.99
C GLY A 23 -2.44 -0.99 3.70
N PRO A 24 -2.41 -1.07 5.05
CA PRO A 24 -1.27 -1.66 5.74
C PRO A 24 -1.17 -3.16 5.46
N ILE A 25 0.05 -3.62 5.20
CA ILE A 25 0.36 -5.04 5.03
C ILE A 25 1.72 -5.34 5.65
N TRP A 26 1.78 -6.45 6.39
CA TRP A 26 3.00 -6.89 7.05
C TRP A 26 3.83 -7.75 6.11
N ASN A 27 5.10 -7.40 5.92
CA ASN A 27 6.06 -8.23 5.19
C ASN A 27 6.82 -9.10 6.19
N GLN A 28 6.47 -10.38 6.25
CA GLN A 28 7.11 -11.33 7.17
C GLN A 28 8.58 -11.58 6.86
N GLN A 29 8.98 -11.46 5.60
CA GLN A 29 10.37 -11.72 5.20
C GLN A 29 11.32 -10.67 5.73
N THR A 30 10.85 -9.43 5.83
CA THR A 30 11.69 -8.31 6.28
C THR A 30 11.30 -7.77 7.65
N SER A 31 10.20 -8.26 8.23
CA SER A 31 9.63 -7.76 9.49
C SER A 31 9.36 -6.26 9.44
N GLU A 32 8.75 -5.83 8.35
CA GLU A 32 8.40 -4.43 8.11
C GLU A 32 6.92 -4.28 7.74
N LEU A 33 6.36 -3.14 8.11
CA LEU A 33 4.99 -2.77 7.74
C LEU A 33 5.04 -1.89 6.49
N TYR A 34 4.38 -2.35 5.43
CA TYR A 34 4.18 -1.55 4.23
C TYR A 34 2.82 -0.89 4.32
N TRP A 35 2.74 0.36 3.94
CA TRP A 35 1.48 1.08 3.87
C TRP A 35 1.58 2.19 2.83
N VAL A 36 0.46 2.71 2.38
CA VAL A 36 0.45 3.70 1.30
C VAL A 36 -0.11 5.02 1.80
N ASP A 37 0.42 6.11 1.25
CA ASP A 37 -0.22 7.42 1.31
C ASP A 37 -0.72 7.71 -0.11
N ILE A 38 -2.01 7.50 -0.31
CA ILE A 38 -2.62 7.55 -1.64
C ILE A 38 -2.42 8.93 -2.26
N ASP A 39 -2.87 9.97 -1.59
CA ASP A 39 -2.79 11.33 -2.11
C ASP A 39 -1.38 11.91 -2.00
N GLY A 40 -0.58 11.42 -1.07
CA GLY A 40 0.83 11.78 -0.95
C GLY A 40 1.73 11.13 -1.99
N LYS A 41 1.21 10.12 -2.71
CA LYS A 41 1.96 9.38 -3.73
C LYS A 41 3.24 8.77 -3.15
N LEU A 42 3.08 8.07 -2.04
CA LEU A 42 4.19 7.43 -1.34
C LEU A 42 3.87 5.98 -0.98
N LEU A 43 4.81 5.10 -1.24
CA LEU A 43 4.87 3.81 -0.57
C LEU A 43 5.72 3.99 0.68
N ASN A 44 5.13 3.69 1.82
CA ASN A 44 5.82 3.80 3.11
C ASN A 44 6.19 2.42 3.64
N ILE A 45 7.38 2.34 4.21
CA ILE A 45 7.91 1.11 4.80
C ILE A 45 8.40 1.45 6.20
N TYR A 46 7.71 0.92 7.19
CA TYR A 46 8.01 1.15 8.59
C TYR A 46 8.68 -0.07 9.22
N ASN A 47 9.83 0.14 9.83
CA ASN A 47 10.53 -0.88 10.60
C ASN A 47 10.30 -0.64 12.10
N PRO A 48 9.55 -1.50 12.78
CA PRO A 48 9.25 -1.29 14.20
C PRO A 48 10.45 -1.50 15.12
N GLU A 49 11.47 -2.22 14.67
CA GLU A 49 12.69 -2.42 15.45
C GLU A 49 13.54 -1.15 15.49
N THR A 50 13.73 -0.49 14.37
CA THR A 50 14.50 0.76 14.27
C THR A 50 13.67 2.01 14.49
N LYS A 51 12.33 1.89 14.43
CA LYS A 51 11.41 3.03 14.50
C LYS A 51 11.57 4.00 13.32
N ILE A 52 12.07 3.52 12.19
CA ILE A 52 12.28 4.34 11.00
C ILE A 52 11.23 4.00 9.95
N ASN A 53 10.60 5.03 9.39
CA ASN A 53 9.70 4.92 8.26
C ASN A 53 10.39 5.52 7.03
N ARG A 54 10.48 4.74 5.95
CA ARG A 54 10.98 5.22 4.66
C ARG A 54 9.81 5.48 3.73
N GLY A 55 9.81 6.63 3.07
CA GLY A 55 8.84 6.94 2.02
C GLY A 55 9.49 6.82 0.64
N LEU A 56 8.91 5.98 -0.22
CA LEU A 56 9.34 5.83 -1.60
C LEU A 56 8.35 6.57 -2.50
N PRO A 57 8.78 7.66 -3.17
CA PRO A 57 7.90 8.39 -4.08
C PRO A 57 7.48 7.55 -5.27
N VAL A 58 6.23 7.69 -5.66
CA VAL A 58 5.68 7.08 -6.87
C VAL A 58 5.04 8.16 -7.75
N PRO A 59 4.94 7.95 -9.08
CA PRO A 59 4.52 9.03 -9.97
C PRO A 59 3.02 9.37 -9.92
N LEU A 60 2.20 8.46 -9.42
CA LEU A 60 0.74 8.62 -9.38
C LEU A 60 0.20 8.14 -8.04
N ARG A 61 -1.09 8.36 -7.79
CA ARG A 61 -1.72 7.81 -6.58
C ARG A 61 -1.57 6.31 -6.52
N ILE A 62 -1.12 5.83 -5.37
CA ILE A 62 -0.93 4.41 -5.10
C ILE A 62 -2.10 3.88 -4.27
N GLY A 63 -2.83 2.91 -4.81
CA GLY A 63 -4.01 2.36 -4.14
C GLY A 63 -3.69 1.21 -3.20
N THR A 64 -2.70 0.41 -3.55
CA THR A 64 -2.32 -0.75 -2.72
C THR A 64 -0.90 -1.20 -3.01
N VAL A 65 -0.36 -1.98 -2.11
CA VAL A 65 0.96 -2.61 -2.24
C VAL A 65 0.90 -4.04 -1.73
N VAL A 66 1.58 -4.94 -2.43
CA VAL A 66 1.73 -6.34 -2.02
C VAL A 66 3.21 -6.71 -2.14
N PRO A 67 3.87 -7.07 -1.04
CA PRO A 67 5.24 -7.56 -1.13
C PRO A 67 5.33 -8.81 -2.01
N SER A 68 6.29 -8.85 -2.92
CA SER A 68 6.55 -9.99 -3.80
C SER A 68 7.92 -10.60 -3.56
N GLY A 69 8.61 -10.14 -2.54
CA GLY A 69 9.91 -10.60 -2.12
C GLY A 69 10.48 -9.66 -1.08
N PRO A 70 11.71 -9.89 -0.59
CA PRO A 70 12.32 -9.01 0.41
C PRO A 70 12.65 -7.61 -0.14
N ASN A 71 12.89 -7.49 -1.44
CA ASN A 71 13.31 -6.24 -2.07
C ASN A 71 12.39 -5.80 -3.21
N GLU A 72 11.23 -6.42 -3.34
CA GLU A 72 10.31 -6.11 -4.44
C GLU A 72 8.86 -6.13 -3.96
N ALA A 73 8.05 -5.28 -4.54
CA ALA A 73 6.61 -5.28 -4.30
C ALA A 73 5.86 -4.99 -5.61
N ILE A 74 4.61 -5.41 -5.64
CA ILE A 74 3.67 -5.02 -6.69
C ILE A 74 2.82 -3.89 -6.12
N ILE A 75 2.69 -2.82 -6.90
CA ILE A 75 1.88 -1.66 -6.52
C ILE A 75 0.84 -1.38 -7.59
N ALA A 76 -0.31 -0.86 -7.16
CA ALA A 76 -1.35 -0.43 -8.08
C ALA A 76 -1.38 1.10 -8.10
N LEU A 77 -0.97 1.68 -9.20
CA LEU A 77 -1.06 3.13 -9.45
C LEU A 77 -2.35 3.44 -10.22
N GLU A 78 -2.62 4.72 -10.46
CA GLU A 78 -3.86 5.13 -11.15
C GLU A 78 -4.02 4.49 -12.53
N ASP A 79 -2.93 4.28 -13.25
CA ASP A 79 -2.93 3.85 -14.64
C ASP A 79 -2.49 2.40 -14.87
N GLY A 80 -2.27 1.64 -13.82
CA GLY A 80 -1.88 0.23 -13.98
C GLY A 80 -1.14 -0.34 -12.79
N MET A 81 -0.66 -1.56 -13.00
CA MET A 81 0.12 -2.30 -12.00
C MET A 81 1.60 -2.17 -12.31
N TYR A 82 2.40 -1.99 -11.26
CA TYR A 82 3.83 -1.79 -11.38
C TYR A 82 4.58 -2.67 -10.39
N LYS A 83 5.84 -2.93 -10.70
CA LYS A 83 6.80 -3.45 -9.73
C LYS A 83 7.62 -2.29 -9.18
N ILE A 84 7.94 -2.33 -7.91
CA ILE A 84 8.83 -1.37 -7.28
C ILE A 84 9.97 -2.09 -6.60
N ASP A 85 11.19 -1.63 -6.85
CA ASP A 85 12.37 -2.06 -6.12
C ASP A 85 12.41 -1.32 -4.79
N ILE A 86 12.38 -2.07 -3.69
CA ILE A 86 12.27 -1.50 -2.35
C ILE A 86 13.55 -0.78 -1.92
N GLN A 87 14.70 -1.19 -2.44
CA GLN A 87 15.97 -0.56 -2.10
C GLN A 87 16.19 0.74 -2.87
N THR A 88 15.88 0.74 -4.15
CA THR A 88 16.17 1.88 -5.05
C THR A 88 14.97 2.79 -5.27
N GLY A 89 13.75 2.27 -5.07
CA GLY A 89 12.53 2.99 -5.41
C GLY A 89 12.20 2.97 -6.90
N GLU A 90 12.95 2.24 -7.71
CA GLU A 90 12.71 2.16 -9.15
C GLU A 90 11.39 1.45 -9.44
N VAL A 91 10.57 2.06 -10.30
CA VAL A 91 9.24 1.59 -10.66
C VAL A 91 9.23 1.16 -12.12
N SER A 92 8.72 -0.05 -12.40
CA SER A 92 8.61 -0.59 -13.75
C SER A 92 7.21 -1.14 -14.00
N LEU A 93 6.71 -0.96 -15.24
CA LEU A 93 5.37 -1.37 -15.62
C LEU A 93 5.22 -2.89 -15.57
N PHE A 94 4.11 -3.35 -14.95
CA PHE A 94 3.76 -4.76 -14.85
C PHE A 94 2.49 -5.08 -15.67
N SER A 95 1.48 -4.22 -15.63
CA SER A 95 0.23 -4.38 -16.37
C SER A 95 -0.44 -3.03 -16.60
N THR A 96 -1.08 -2.87 -17.74
CA THR A 96 -1.80 -1.64 -18.12
C THR A 96 -3.31 -1.70 -17.85
N LEU A 97 -3.74 -2.60 -16.97
CA LEU A 97 -5.15 -2.72 -16.62
C LEU A 97 -5.73 -1.36 -16.19
N GLU A 98 -6.83 -0.98 -16.79
CA GLU A 98 -7.52 0.32 -16.60
C GLU A 98 -6.71 1.58 -16.97
N ALA A 99 -5.59 1.43 -17.67
CA ALA A 99 -4.78 2.57 -18.06
C ALA A 99 -5.52 3.57 -18.96
N ASP A 100 -6.52 3.10 -19.70
CA ASP A 100 -7.36 3.91 -20.59
C ASP A 100 -8.55 4.57 -19.89
N ILE A 101 -8.75 4.30 -18.60
CA ILE A 101 -9.83 4.89 -17.81
C ILE A 101 -9.25 5.97 -16.90
N SER A 102 -9.00 7.14 -17.46
CA SER A 102 -8.31 8.24 -16.77
C SER A 102 -9.07 8.78 -15.56
N GLU A 103 -10.36 8.51 -15.46
CA GLU A 103 -11.19 8.94 -14.34
C GLU A 103 -11.10 8.00 -13.14
N ASN A 104 -10.44 6.85 -13.29
CA ASN A 104 -10.33 5.85 -12.25
C ASN A 104 -8.95 5.84 -11.61
N ARG A 105 -8.90 5.33 -10.40
CA ARG A 105 -7.68 4.89 -9.72
C ARG A 105 -7.90 3.55 -9.07
N PHE A 106 -6.81 2.83 -8.82
CA PHE A 106 -6.90 1.65 -7.98
C PHE A 106 -7.07 2.04 -6.52
N ASN A 107 -7.70 1.16 -5.77
CA ASN A 107 -7.92 1.28 -4.35
C ASN A 107 -7.29 0.07 -3.66
N ASP A 108 -7.79 -0.33 -2.50
CA ASP A 108 -7.21 -1.42 -1.72
C ASP A 108 -7.21 -2.75 -2.50
N GLY A 109 -6.29 -3.61 -2.12
CA GLY A 109 -6.17 -4.95 -2.68
C GLY A 109 -5.44 -5.89 -1.73
N LYS A 110 -5.63 -7.19 -1.96
CA LYS A 110 -4.98 -8.23 -1.18
C LYS A 110 -4.78 -9.48 -2.02
N CYS A 111 -3.77 -10.27 -1.68
CA CYS A 111 -3.59 -11.59 -2.27
C CYS A 111 -4.46 -12.62 -1.55
N ASP A 112 -5.02 -13.55 -2.33
CA ASP A 112 -5.70 -14.71 -1.76
C ASP A 112 -4.68 -15.80 -1.36
N PRO A 113 -5.13 -16.88 -0.70
CA PRO A 113 -4.22 -17.96 -0.32
C PRO A 113 -3.54 -18.66 -1.50
N ALA A 114 -4.09 -18.55 -2.70
CA ALA A 114 -3.49 -19.10 -3.92
C ALA A 114 -2.49 -18.14 -4.58
N GLY A 115 -2.23 -16.98 -3.99
CA GLY A 115 -1.29 -15.98 -4.49
C GLY A 115 -1.85 -15.07 -5.57
N ARG A 116 -3.17 -15.07 -5.79
CA ARG A 116 -3.80 -14.16 -6.76
C ARG A 116 -4.07 -12.81 -6.09
N LEU A 117 -3.71 -11.75 -6.79
CA LEU A 117 -3.98 -10.39 -6.32
C LEU A 117 -5.39 -9.95 -6.73
N TRP A 118 -6.19 -9.59 -5.74
CA TRP A 118 -7.48 -8.96 -5.92
C TRP A 118 -7.35 -7.48 -5.61
N VAL A 119 -7.70 -6.64 -6.56
CA VAL A 119 -7.60 -5.19 -6.39
C VAL A 119 -8.86 -4.53 -6.94
N GLY A 120 -9.36 -3.55 -6.20
CA GLY A 120 -10.49 -2.75 -6.60
C GLY A 120 -10.05 -1.45 -7.26
N SER A 121 -10.91 -0.89 -8.07
CA SER A 121 -10.74 0.46 -8.59
C SER A 121 -11.95 1.32 -8.26
N MET A 122 -11.76 2.62 -8.30
CA MET A 122 -12.84 3.56 -8.05
C MET A 122 -12.68 4.77 -8.96
N LYS A 123 -13.80 5.44 -9.20
CA LYS A 123 -13.77 6.71 -9.92
C LYS A 123 -13.09 7.75 -9.06
N LEU A 124 -12.20 8.51 -9.66
CA LEU A 124 -11.67 9.72 -9.04
C LEU A 124 -12.84 10.65 -8.75
N GLU A 125 -12.67 11.49 -7.75
CA GLU A 125 -13.75 12.28 -7.23
C GLU A 125 -14.62 12.89 -8.32
N ASN A 126 -15.90 12.68 -8.17
CA ASN A 126 -16.91 13.27 -9.03
C ASN A 126 -17.44 14.50 -8.34
N THR A 127 -17.09 15.65 -8.86
CA THR A 127 -17.54 16.94 -8.33
C THR A 127 -18.95 17.30 -8.76
N GLY A 128 -19.56 16.44 -9.49
CA GLY A 128 -20.92 16.64 -9.97
C GLY A 128 -21.99 16.24 -9.01
#